data_ad458f469fd39144660901ed8e5e5306
#
_entry.id   ad458f469fd39144660901ed8e5e5306
#
_cell.length_a   1.000
_cell.length_b   1.000
_cell.length_c   1.000
_cell.angle_alpha   90.00
_cell.angle_beta   90.00
_cell.angle_gamma   90.00
#
_symmetry.space_group_name_H-M   'P 1'
#
loop_
_entity.id
_entity.type
_entity.pdbx_description
1 polymer ?
#
loop_
_entity_poly.entity_id
_entity_poly.type
_entity_poly.pdbx_seq_one_letter_code
_entity_poly.pdbx_strand_id
1 'polypeptide(L)'
;YGGTCINIGCIPTKTLLVAAEKDLSFEEVIATKNTITGRLNGKNYATVAGTGVDIFDAEAHFLSNKVIEIQAGDEKKELTAETIVINTGAVSNVLPIPGLATSKNIFDSTGIQSLDKLPEKLGILGGGNIGL
;
A
#
# COMPACT_ATOMS: atom_id res chain seq x y z
N TYR A 1 -2.44 -4.82 -6.62
CA TYR A 1 -2.96 -4.06 -7.78
C TYR A 1 -3.97 -3.01 -7.32
N GLY A 2 -3.85 -1.77 -7.82
CA GLY A 2 -4.73 -0.66 -7.42
C GLY A 2 -4.03 0.51 -6.74
N GLY A 3 -2.72 0.40 -6.53
CA GLY A 3 -1.88 1.47 -6.00
C GLY A 3 -2.29 1.92 -4.59
N THR A 4 -1.84 3.08 -4.20
CA THR A 4 -2.07 3.69 -2.88
C THR A 4 -3.56 3.84 -2.55
N CYS A 5 -4.37 4.30 -3.51
CA CYS A 5 -5.79 4.59 -3.25
C CYS A 5 -6.57 3.36 -2.78
N ILE A 6 -6.39 2.22 -3.43
CA ILE A 6 -7.12 1.00 -3.08
C ILE A 6 -6.51 0.31 -1.86
N ASN A 7 -5.17 0.23 -1.79
CA ASN A 7 -4.53 -0.64 -0.81
C ASN A 7 -4.27 0.02 0.55
N ILE A 8 -3.92 1.30 0.57
CA ILE A 8 -3.43 1.97 1.79
C ILE A 8 -3.94 3.41 1.98
N GLY A 9 -4.74 3.93 1.06
CA GLY A 9 -5.20 5.33 1.09
C GLY A 9 -6.71 5.46 1.14
N CYS A 10 -7.30 5.90 0.02
CA CYS A 10 -8.69 6.35 -0.05
C CYS A 10 -9.71 5.30 0.40
N ILE A 11 -9.60 4.09 -0.14
CA ILE A 11 -10.59 3.03 0.12
C ILE A 11 -10.50 2.51 1.56
N PRO A 12 -9.34 2.13 2.07
CA PRO A 12 -9.22 1.71 3.46
C PRO A 12 -9.72 2.78 4.43
N THR A 13 -9.25 4.02 4.29
CA THR A 13 -9.61 5.13 5.19
C THR A 13 -11.12 5.39 5.20
N LYS A 14 -11.75 5.47 4.02
CA LYS A 14 -13.21 5.66 3.93
C LYS A 14 -13.99 4.49 4.49
N THR A 15 -13.51 3.27 4.29
CA THR A 15 -14.14 2.07 4.86
C THR A 15 -14.08 2.09 6.39
N LEU A 16 -12.94 2.46 6.97
CA LEU A 16 -12.79 2.59 8.42
C LEU A 16 -13.72 3.67 8.98
N LEU A 17 -13.77 4.85 8.35
CA LEU A 17 -14.66 5.94 8.77
C LEU A 17 -16.13 5.53 8.73
N VAL A 18 -16.60 4.98 7.61
CA VAL A 18 -18.01 4.54 7.48
C VAL A 18 -18.34 3.38 8.42
N ALA A 19 -17.39 2.49 8.69
CA ALA A 19 -17.60 1.40 9.61
C ALA A 19 -17.62 1.86 11.08
N ALA A 20 -16.86 2.90 11.41
CA ALA A 20 -16.85 3.50 12.74
C ALA A 20 -18.18 4.21 13.10
N GLU A 21 -18.97 4.61 12.10
CA GLU A 21 -20.33 5.14 12.30
C GLU A 21 -21.37 4.04 12.61
N LYS A 22 -20.99 2.79 12.43
CA LYS A 22 -21.81 1.62 12.72
C LYS A 22 -21.33 1.01 14.04
N ASP A 23 -22.22 0.41 14.78
CA ASP A 23 -21.90 -0.25 16.06
C ASP A 23 -21.19 -1.62 15.80
N LEU A 24 -20.03 -1.56 15.16
CA LEU A 24 -19.20 -2.70 14.80
C LEU A 24 -17.99 -2.79 15.74
N SER A 25 -17.58 -4.00 16.06
CA SER A 25 -16.31 -4.23 16.76
C SER A 25 -15.11 -3.83 15.90
N PHE A 26 -13.97 -3.56 16.51
CA PHE A 26 -12.77 -3.21 15.77
C PHE A 26 -12.34 -4.30 14.78
N GLU A 27 -12.47 -5.57 15.18
CA GLU A 27 -12.17 -6.73 14.34
C GLU A 27 -13.07 -6.76 13.09
N GLU A 28 -14.37 -6.48 13.24
CA GLU A 28 -15.32 -6.43 12.12
C GLU A 28 -15.01 -5.27 11.16
N VAL A 29 -14.61 -4.13 11.70
CA VAL A 29 -14.17 -2.97 10.91
C VAL A 29 -12.95 -3.33 10.06
N ILE A 30 -11.93 -3.93 10.65
CA ILE A 30 -10.71 -4.35 9.94
C ILE A 30 -11.02 -5.45 8.92
N ALA A 31 -11.84 -6.44 9.25
CA ALA A 31 -12.27 -7.49 8.34
C ALA A 31 -13.03 -6.92 7.13
N THR A 32 -13.92 -5.96 7.36
CA THR A 32 -14.66 -5.26 6.30
C THR A 32 -13.71 -4.53 5.36
N LYS A 33 -12.76 -3.76 5.91
CA LYS A 33 -11.73 -3.08 5.13
C LYS A 33 -10.93 -4.07 4.27
N ASN A 34 -10.43 -5.16 4.86
CA ASN A 34 -9.63 -6.15 4.15
C ASN A 34 -10.43 -6.83 3.03
N THR A 35 -11.70 -7.12 3.26
CA THR A 35 -12.59 -7.71 2.23
C THR A 35 -12.78 -6.78 1.05
N ILE A 36 -13.03 -5.49 1.29
CA ILE A 36 -13.25 -4.51 0.22
C ILE A 36 -11.95 -4.28 -0.58
N THR A 37 -10.83 -4.08 0.10
CA THR A 37 -9.54 -3.85 -0.55
C THR A 37 -9.10 -5.07 -1.37
N GLY A 38 -9.23 -6.27 -0.82
CA GLY A 38 -8.89 -7.52 -1.51
C GLY A 38 -9.73 -7.74 -2.78
N ARG A 39 -11.05 -7.48 -2.69
CA ARG A 39 -11.95 -7.57 -3.86
C ARG A 39 -11.57 -6.58 -4.96
N LEU A 40 -11.28 -5.34 -4.62
CA LEU A 40 -10.90 -4.31 -5.59
C LEU A 40 -9.52 -4.59 -6.19
N ASN A 41 -8.58 -5.07 -5.40
CA ASN A 41 -7.26 -5.49 -5.83
C ASN A 41 -7.36 -6.61 -6.87
N GLY A 42 -8.11 -7.68 -6.57
CA GLY A 42 -8.35 -8.78 -7.49
C GLY A 42 -9.06 -8.36 -8.77
N LYS A 43 -10.05 -7.44 -8.68
CA LYS A 43 -10.74 -6.89 -9.85
C LYS A 43 -9.77 -6.13 -10.76
N ASN A 44 -8.90 -5.30 -10.18
CA ASN A 44 -7.91 -4.56 -10.96
C ASN A 44 -6.91 -5.48 -11.64
N TYR A 45 -6.41 -6.51 -10.94
CA TYR A 45 -5.57 -7.53 -11.55
C TYR A 45 -6.27 -8.18 -12.74
N ALA A 46 -7.51 -8.66 -12.56
CA ALA A 46 -8.26 -9.33 -13.64
C ALA A 46 -8.51 -8.38 -14.83
N THR A 47 -8.75 -7.09 -14.57
CA THR A 47 -8.92 -6.10 -15.62
C THR A 47 -7.65 -5.95 -16.45
N VAL A 48 -6.49 -5.83 -15.82
CA VAL A 48 -5.21 -5.71 -16.51
C VAL A 48 -4.87 -7.01 -17.25
N ALA A 49 -4.99 -8.15 -16.58
CA ALA A 49 -4.73 -9.46 -17.21
C ALA A 49 -5.63 -9.71 -18.44
N GLY A 50 -6.87 -9.24 -18.39
CA GLY A 50 -7.82 -9.34 -19.51
C GLY A 50 -7.46 -8.52 -20.75
N THR A 51 -6.49 -7.58 -20.65
CA THR A 51 -5.99 -6.82 -21.81
C THR A 51 -4.96 -7.58 -22.65
N GLY A 52 -4.45 -8.70 -22.15
CA GLY A 52 -3.43 -9.49 -22.82
C GLY A 52 -2.00 -8.98 -22.63
N VAL A 53 -1.77 -8.04 -21.70
CA VAL A 53 -0.42 -7.60 -21.32
C VAL A 53 0.27 -8.65 -20.45
N ASP A 54 1.58 -8.76 -20.57
CA ASP A 54 2.39 -9.55 -19.64
C ASP A 54 2.50 -8.84 -18.29
N ILE A 55 2.21 -9.56 -17.23
CA ILE A 55 2.31 -9.06 -15.84
C ILE A 55 3.39 -9.85 -15.12
N PHE A 56 4.34 -9.15 -14.52
CA PHE A 56 5.40 -9.75 -13.72
C PHE A 56 5.34 -9.22 -12.30
N ASP A 57 5.09 -10.09 -11.34
CA ASP A 57 5.24 -9.80 -9.90
C ASP A 57 6.70 -10.02 -9.52
N ALA A 58 7.54 -9.02 -9.75
CA ALA A 58 8.98 -9.09 -9.62
C ALA A 58 9.58 -7.75 -9.19
N GLU A 59 10.76 -7.79 -8.61
CA GLU A 59 11.57 -6.59 -8.45
C GLU A 59 12.18 -6.20 -9.79
N ALA A 60 12.28 -4.91 -10.06
CA ALA A 60 12.79 -4.39 -11.32
C ALA A 60 13.86 -3.33 -11.11
N HIS A 61 14.93 -3.39 -11.86
CA HIS A 61 15.96 -2.35 -11.89
C HIS A 61 16.52 -2.13 -13.29
N PHE A 62 17.00 -0.92 -13.55
CA PHE A 62 17.59 -0.59 -14.83
C PHE A 62 19.01 -1.15 -14.94
N LEU A 63 19.29 -1.89 -16.01
CA LEU A 63 20.64 -2.24 -16.42
C LEU A 63 21.24 -1.16 -17.35
N SER A 64 20.37 -0.55 -18.16
CA SER A 64 20.73 0.56 -19.04
C SER A 64 19.49 1.40 -19.38
N ASN A 65 19.63 2.42 -20.23
CA ASN A 65 18.56 3.37 -20.53
C ASN A 65 17.24 2.73 -20.99
N LYS A 66 17.28 1.57 -21.69
CA LYS A 66 16.09 0.90 -22.22
C LYS A 66 16.04 -0.59 -21.86
N VAL A 67 16.87 -1.03 -20.92
CA VAL A 67 16.93 -2.41 -20.47
C VAL A 67 16.65 -2.47 -18.99
N ILE A 68 15.65 -3.26 -18.64
CA ILE A 68 15.23 -3.53 -17.25
C ILE A 68 15.48 -5.01 -16.97
N GLU A 69 16.18 -5.33 -15.89
CA GLU A 69 16.16 -6.67 -15.31
C GLU A 69 14.99 -6.77 -14.33
N ILE A 70 14.21 -7.82 -14.46
CA ILE A 70 13.22 -8.22 -13.47
C ILE A 70 13.70 -9.48 -12.76
N GLN A 71 13.46 -9.55 -11.44
CA GLN A 71 13.85 -10.68 -10.61
C GLN A 71 12.65 -11.17 -9.79
N ALA A 72 12.30 -12.44 -9.96
CA ALA A 72 11.27 -13.14 -9.18
C ALA A 72 11.92 -14.36 -8.50
N GLY A 73 12.23 -14.25 -7.21
CA GLY A 73 13.05 -15.24 -6.52
C GLY A 73 14.46 -15.34 -7.14
N ASP A 74 14.84 -16.55 -7.57
CA ASP A 74 16.14 -16.79 -8.22
C ASP A 74 16.11 -16.58 -9.75
N GLU A 75 14.93 -16.38 -10.33
CA GLU A 75 14.78 -16.19 -11.77
C GLU A 75 14.98 -14.73 -12.15
N LYS A 76 15.82 -14.50 -13.15
CA LYS A 76 16.11 -13.20 -13.73
C LYS A 76 15.75 -13.18 -15.20
N LYS A 77 15.17 -12.08 -15.66
CA LYS A 77 14.81 -11.86 -17.06
C LYS A 77 15.09 -10.41 -17.45
N GLU A 78 15.68 -10.20 -18.60
CA GLU A 78 15.85 -8.88 -19.19
C GLU A 78 14.67 -8.53 -20.10
N LEU A 79 14.18 -7.32 -19.96
CA LEU A 79 13.13 -6.74 -20.78
C LEU A 79 13.64 -5.46 -21.44
N THR A 80 13.20 -5.22 -22.67
CA THR A 80 13.52 -4.00 -23.40
C THR A 80 12.25 -3.35 -23.92
N ALA A 81 12.20 -2.01 -23.94
CA ALA A 81 11.11 -1.27 -24.52
C ALA A 81 11.59 0.07 -25.09
N GLU A 82 10.90 0.58 -26.09
CA GLU A 82 11.17 1.93 -26.60
C GLU A 82 10.74 3.02 -25.62
N THR A 83 9.65 2.79 -24.91
CA THR A 83 9.12 3.69 -23.86
C THR A 83 8.95 2.92 -22.58
N ILE A 84 9.51 3.45 -21.49
CA ILE A 84 9.40 2.88 -20.16
C ILE A 84 8.73 3.93 -19.27
N VAL A 85 7.66 3.54 -18.59
CA VAL A 85 6.94 4.39 -17.63
C VAL A 85 7.27 3.92 -16.22
N ILE A 86 7.86 4.80 -15.41
CA ILE A 86 8.17 4.54 -14.01
C ILE A 86 6.99 5.03 -13.17
N ASN A 87 6.30 4.11 -12.50
CA ASN A 87 5.17 4.39 -11.64
C ASN A 87 5.21 3.49 -10.38
N THR A 88 6.33 3.49 -9.72
CA THR A 88 6.64 2.60 -8.57
C THR A 88 6.03 3.07 -7.25
N GLY A 89 5.34 4.21 -7.23
CA GLY A 89 4.71 4.76 -6.04
C GLY A 89 5.68 5.52 -5.13
N ALA A 90 5.33 5.61 -3.86
CA ALA A 90 6.09 6.32 -2.83
C ALA A 90 6.03 5.57 -1.50
N VAL A 91 6.99 5.81 -0.66
CA VAL A 91 7.03 5.33 0.74
C VAL A 91 6.92 6.50 1.71
N SER A 92 6.45 6.22 2.92
CA SER A 92 6.39 7.23 3.99
C SER A 92 7.78 7.76 4.32
N ASN A 93 7.90 9.08 4.39
CA ASN A 93 9.14 9.72 4.81
C ASN A 93 9.27 9.66 6.34
N VAL A 94 10.37 9.13 6.83
CA VAL A 94 10.68 9.11 8.26
C VAL A 94 11.50 10.35 8.59
N LEU A 95 10.90 11.27 9.37
CA LEU A 95 11.57 12.49 9.79
C LEU A 95 12.73 12.19 10.77
N PRO A 96 13.84 12.94 10.70
CA PRO A 96 14.99 12.76 11.58
C PRO A 96 14.75 13.35 12.97
N ILE A 97 13.67 12.93 13.63
CA ILE A 97 13.33 13.37 14.99
C ILE A 97 13.98 12.41 15.98
N PRO A 98 14.71 12.90 16.98
CA PRO A 98 15.34 12.05 17.99
C PRO A 98 14.29 11.13 18.65
N GLY A 99 14.60 9.85 18.69
CA GLY A 99 13.73 8.82 19.26
C GLY A 99 12.69 8.24 18.28
N LEU A 100 12.36 8.87 17.16
CA LEU A 100 11.33 8.38 16.25
C LEU A 100 11.67 6.99 15.68
N ALA A 101 12.90 6.83 15.18
CA ALA A 101 13.34 5.56 14.58
C ALA A 101 13.59 4.43 15.60
N THR A 102 13.72 4.74 16.88
CA THR A 102 14.05 3.77 17.95
C THR A 102 12.90 3.49 18.91
N SER A 103 11.84 4.27 18.84
CA SER A 103 10.67 4.10 19.69
C SER A 103 9.81 2.92 19.20
N LYS A 104 9.11 2.29 20.15
CA LYS A 104 8.16 1.22 19.83
C LYS A 104 6.76 1.81 19.54
N ASN A 105 5.95 1.03 18.84
CA ASN A 105 4.55 1.39 18.53
C ASN A 105 4.42 2.69 17.75
N ILE A 106 5.33 2.94 16.81
CA ILE A 106 5.24 4.01 15.84
C ILE A 106 4.74 3.42 14.53
N PHE A 107 3.72 4.03 14.00
CA PHE A 107 3.05 3.61 12.77
C PHE A 107 2.93 4.80 11.84
N ASP A 108 3.11 4.56 10.56
CA ASP A 108 2.69 5.48 9.52
C ASP A 108 1.19 5.28 9.19
N SER A 109 0.69 6.03 8.23
CA SER A 109 -0.70 5.93 7.79
C SER A 109 -1.09 4.56 7.23
N THR A 110 -0.14 3.75 6.82
CA THR A 110 -0.36 2.38 6.34
C THR A 110 -0.40 1.41 7.51
N GLY A 111 0.60 1.46 8.38
CA GLY A 111 0.73 0.56 9.51
C GLY A 111 -0.41 0.68 10.52
N ILE A 112 -0.89 1.91 10.78
CA ILE A 112 -2.01 2.15 11.70
C ILE A 112 -3.30 1.44 11.26
N GLN A 113 -3.50 1.25 9.97
CA GLN A 113 -4.68 0.57 9.41
C GLN A 113 -4.64 -0.95 9.52
N SER A 114 -3.55 -1.50 10.05
CA SER A 114 -3.32 -2.95 10.17
C SER A 114 -3.07 -3.38 11.62
N LEU A 115 -3.49 -2.55 12.57
CA LEU A 115 -3.42 -2.91 13.99
C LEU A 115 -4.35 -4.06 14.31
N ASP A 116 -3.91 -4.95 15.20
CA ASP A 116 -4.71 -6.06 15.71
C ASP A 116 -5.73 -5.61 16.76
N LYS A 117 -5.45 -4.49 17.44
CA LYS A 117 -6.29 -3.94 18.51
C LYS A 117 -6.35 -2.43 18.45
N LEU A 118 -7.52 -1.89 18.78
CA LEU A 118 -7.70 -0.45 18.93
C LEU A 118 -6.83 0.05 20.11
N PRO A 119 -5.95 1.03 19.92
CA PRO A 119 -5.13 1.55 21.01
C PRO A 119 -6.00 2.38 21.97
N GLU A 120 -5.75 2.24 23.28
CA GLU A 120 -6.42 3.07 24.31
C GLU A 120 -6.04 4.55 24.20
N LYS A 121 -4.83 4.84 23.71
CA LYS A 121 -4.31 6.20 23.53
C LYS A 121 -3.56 6.25 22.20
N LEU A 122 -3.88 7.24 21.39
CA LEU A 122 -3.22 7.52 20.14
C LEU A 122 -2.64 8.94 20.17
N GLY A 123 -1.34 9.05 19.91
CA GLY A 123 -0.67 10.31 19.67
C GLY A 123 -0.43 10.49 18.17
N ILE A 124 -0.76 11.65 17.62
CA ILE A 124 -0.55 11.94 16.19
C ILE A 124 0.55 13.00 16.09
N LEU A 125 1.60 12.64 15.35
CA LEU A 125 2.70 13.56 15.04
C LEU A 125 2.47 14.20 13.68
N GLY A 126 1.98 15.42 13.70
CA GLY A 126 1.65 16.22 12.51
C GLY A 126 0.14 16.38 12.30
N GLY A 127 -0.27 17.59 11.91
CA GLY A 127 -1.66 17.98 11.67
C GLY A 127 -1.93 18.27 10.19
N GLY A 128 -1.30 17.54 9.27
CA GLY A 128 -1.58 17.61 7.83
C GLY A 128 -2.77 16.73 7.43
N ASN A 129 -3.07 16.68 6.13
CA ASN A 129 -4.23 15.95 5.59
C ASN A 129 -4.29 14.46 5.93
N ILE A 130 -3.16 13.86 6.28
CA ILE A 130 -3.09 12.44 6.68
C ILE A 130 -3.24 12.31 8.20
N GLY A 131 -2.81 13.29 8.97
CA GLY A 131 -2.88 13.28 10.45
C GLY A 131 -4.24 13.71 11.02
N LEU A 132 -5.11 14.26 10.19
CA LEU A 132 -6.47 14.65 10.53
C LEU A 132 -7.44 13.55 10.09
#